data_c2dbbc145021657eaf72dd86d1c99142
#
_entry.id   c2dbbc145021657eaf72dd86d1c99142
#
_cell.length_a   1.000
_cell.length_b   1.000
_cell.length_c   1.000
_cell.angle_alpha   90.00
_cell.angle_beta   90.00
_cell.angle_gamma   90.00
#
_symmetry.space_group_name_H-M   'P 1'
#
loop_
_entity.id
_entity.type
_entity.pdbx_description
1 polymer ?
#
loop_
_entity_poly.entity_id
_entity_poly.type
_entity_poly.pdbx_seq_one_letter_code
_entity_poly.pdbx_strand_id
1 'polypeptide(L)'
;PMKVKSYQDQINNVKFPCISTEKLNGVNAMFKRTADSITIYSRGGEVYPAIPHLEQPLHDIMDELGHNELNAELYIHGEHLQDIQSAVKKPNKLSPRLTAHIFDIADSDETYECRRDKLKSIYSTLESIDHISLKYIGFLTGVECHSHEQIELHYNQCMDRKLEGTVIKNLSALYQHNVRSSDMFKYKKTQDAEYQIVDCETDKNGHPVFHCITPEGKVFKVKPKGTDKERKDIISNFE
;
A
#
# COMPACT_ATOMS: atom_id res chain seq x y z
N PRO A 1 6.20 1.88 8.95
CA PRO A 1 6.11 2.79 7.81
C PRO A 1 5.16 3.95 8.07
N MET A 2 5.26 4.99 7.25
CA MET A 2 4.39 6.15 7.24
C MET A 2 2.96 5.78 6.80
N LYS A 3 1.93 6.42 7.38
CA LYS A 3 0.52 6.17 7.06
C LYS A 3 -0.05 7.33 6.26
N VAL A 4 -1.01 7.05 5.37
CA VAL A 4 -1.65 8.03 4.49
C VAL A 4 -3.02 8.45 5.00
N LYS A 5 -3.47 9.68 4.64
CA LYS A 5 -4.84 10.18 4.86
C LYS A 5 -5.70 9.97 3.60
N SER A 6 -7.00 10.24 3.68
CA SER A 6 -7.89 10.27 2.52
C SER A 6 -7.64 11.54 1.70
N TYR A 7 -7.55 11.42 0.37
CA TYR A 7 -7.41 12.56 -0.53
C TYR A 7 -8.65 13.46 -0.52
N GLN A 8 -9.84 12.86 -0.58
CA GLN A 8 -11.11 13.61 -0.58
C GLN A 8 -11.28 14.45 0.68
N ASP A 9 -10.85 13.92 1.85
CA ASP A 9 -10.96 14.62 3.13
C ASP A 9 -9.88 15.70 3.32
N GLN A 10 -8.83 15.67 2.52
CA GLN A 10 -7.62 16.49 2.68
C GLN A 10 -7.19 17.21 1.39
N ILE A 11 -8.11 17.42 0.47
CA ILE A 11 -7.84 17.97 -0.85
C ILE A 11 -7.10 19.32 -0.79
N ASN A 12 -7.44 20.16 0.19
CA ASN A 12 -6.83 21.48 0.42
C ASN A 12 -5.38 21.41 0.96
N ASN A 13 -4.92 20.23 1.38
CA ASN A 13 -3.56 20.03 1.88
C ASN A 13 -2.60 19.58 0.78
N VAL A 14 -3.09 19.34 -0.42
CA VAL A 14 -2.24 19.04 -1.59
C VAL A 14 -1.53 20.30 -2.03
N LYS A 15 -0.22 20.23 -2.16
CA LYS A 15 0.64 21.32 -2.63
C LYS A 15 1.13 20.98 -4.02
N PHE A 16 0.84 21.85 -5.00
CA PHE A 16 1.30 21.66 -6.37
C PHE A 16 2.65 22.33 -6.62
N PRO A 17 3.55 21.72 -7.44
CA PRO A 17 3.39 20.38 -8.01
C PRO A 17 3.47 19.29 -6.95
N CYS A 18 2.79 18.18 -7.20
CA CYS A 18 2.81 16.97 -6.36
C CYS A 18 3.05 15.73 -7.21
N ILE A 19 3.34 14.62 -6.56
CA ILE A 19 3.51 13.34 -7.25
C ILE A 19 2.30 12.44 -6.97
N SER A 20 1.75 11.87 -8.03
CA SER A 20 0.73 10.81 -7.96
C SER A 20 1.38 9.49 -8.37
N THR A 21 1.44 8.53 -7.43
CA THR A 21 1.97 7.18 -7.67
C THR A 21 0.83 6.18 -7.74
N GLU A 22 1.03 5.06 -8.44
CA GLU A 22 0.09 3.95 -8.45
C GLU A 22 -0.10 3.39 -7.03
N LYS A 23 -1.34 3.07 -6.69
CA LYS A 23 -1.68 2.35 -5.48
C LYS A 23 -1.97 0.90 -5.81
N LEU A 24 -1.04 0.02 -5.46
CA LEU A 24 -1.19 -1.41 -5.62
C LEU A 24 -2.04 -2.00 -4.49
N ASN A 25 -2.79 -3.03 -4.78
CA ASN A 25 -3.55 -3.80 -3.80
C ASN A 25 -2.71 -4.96 -3.27
N GLY A 26 -1.66 -4.64 -2.54
CA GLY A 26 -0.66 -5.57 -2.04
C GLY A 26 -0.48 -5.52 -0.53
N VAL A 27 0.70 -5.93 -0.07
CA VAL A 27 1.09 -5.95 1.34
C VAL A 27 2.27 -5.02 1.54
N ASN A 28 2.08 -3.99 2.37
CA ASN A 28 3.17 -3.09 2.72
C ASN A 28 4.30 -3.82 3.44
N ALA A 29 5.53 -3.59 2.98
CA ALA A 29 6.75 -4.14 3.56
C ALA A 29 7.79 -3.05 3.76
N MET A 30 8.44 -3.08 4.92
CA MET A 30 9.64 -2.32 5.21
C MET A 30 10.82 -3.29 5.16
N PHE A 31 11.71 -3.08 4.21
CA PHE A 31 12.96 -3.81 4.11
C PHE A 31 14.03 -3.07 4.89
N LYS A 32 14.67 -3.76 5.83
CA LYS A 32 15.79 -3.23 6.62
C LYS A 32 16.99 -4.11 6.44
N ARG A 33 18.08 -3.53 5.97
CA ARG A 33 19.36 -4.21 5.85
C ARG A 33 20.13 -4.16 7.18
N THR A 34 20.65 -5.29 7.58
CA THR A 34 21.73 -5.45 8.56
C THR A 34 22.98 -5.93 7.84
N ALA A 35 24.12 -6.11 8.54
CA ALA A 35 25.40 -6.44 7.90
C ALA A 35 25.30 -7.61 6.89
N ASP A 36 24.51 -8.65 7.19
CA ASP A 36 24.53 -9.91 6.43
C ASP A 36 23.15 -10.32 5.88
N SER A 37 22.08 -9.54 6.10
CA SER A 37 20.72 -9.95 5.70
C SER A 37 19.75 -8.78 5.57
N ILE A 38 18.65 -9.03 4.88
CA ILE A 38 17.51 -8.12 4.82
C ILE A 38 16.36 -8.70 5.65
N THR A 39 15.92 -7.95 6.64
CA THR A 39 14.72 -8.29 7.42
C THR A 39 13.53 -7.53 6.86
N ILE A 40 12.42 -8.25 6.69
CA ILE A 40 11.18 -7.72 6.12
C ILE A 40 10.18 -7.51 7.26
N TYR A 41 9.71 -6.27 7.45
CA TYR A 41 8.74 -5.92 8.47
C TYR A 41 7.39 -5.56 7.87
N SER A 42 6.33 -6.01 8.52
CA SER A 42 4.97 -5.56 8.23
C SER A 42 4.77 -4.09 8.62
N ARG A 43 3.65 -3.50 8.19
CA ARG A 43 3.21 -2.18 8.67
C ARG A 43 3.06 -2.11 10.19
N GLY A 44 2.73 -3.21 10.83
CA GLY A 44 2.58 -3.33 12.29
C GLY A 44 3.89 -3.58 13.04
N GLY A 45 5.00 -3.83 12.33
CA GLY A 45 6.30 -4.16 12.92
C GLY A 45 6.53 -5.67 13.11
N GLU A 46 5.62 -6.53 12.66
CA GLU A 46 5.83 -7.99 12.65
C GLU A 46 6.86 -8.37 11.59
N VAL A 47 7.72 -9.32 11.88
CA VAL A 47 8.68 -9.85 10.92
C VAL A 47 8.01 -10.84 9.99
N TYR A 48 8.16 -10.62 8.69
CA TYR A 48 7.75 -11.58 7.66
C TYR A 48 8.86 -12.60 7.38
N PRO A 49 8.50 -13.81 6.93
CA PRO A 49 9.49 -14.75 6.40
C PRO A 49 10.33 -14.13 5.30
N ALA A 50 11.58 -14.58 5.18
CA ALA A 50 12.46 -14.20 4.09
C ALA A 50 11.84 -14.55 2.72
N ILE A 51 12.09 -13.69 1.74
CA ILE A 51 11.71 -13.90 0.33
C ILE A 51 13.00 -13.99 -0.49
N PRO A 52 13.58 -15.19 -0.63
CA PRO A 52 14.99 -15.34 -1.08
C PRO A 52 15.32 -14.69 -2.41
N HIS A 53 14.38 -14.70 -3.37
CA HIS A 53 14.60 -14.12 -4.70
C HIS A 53 14.60 -12.57 -4.73
N LEU A 54 14.20 -11.92 -3.63
CA LEU A 54 14.28 -10.46 -3.47
C LEU A 54 15.55 -10.01 -2.75
N GLU A 55 16.25 -10.91 -2.05
CA GLU A 55 17.31 -10.55 -1.12
C GLU A 55 18.50 -9.90 -1.85
N GLN A 56 19.10 -10.58 -2.81
CA GLN A 56 20.24 -10.03 -3.54
C GLN A 56 19.90 -8.74 -4.32
N PRO A 57 18.81 -8.67 -5.10
CA PRO A 57 18.42 -7.41 -5.77
C PRO A 57 18.22 -6.23 -4.81
N LEU A 58 17.68 -6.49 -3.63
CA LEU A 58 17.50 -5.43 -2.62
C LEU A 58 18.82 -4.99 -1.99
N HIS A 59 19.77 -5.91 -1.78
CA HIS A 59 21.12 -5.56 -1.35
C HIS A 59 21.80 -4.64 -2.36
N ASP A 60 21.77 -5.01 -3.64
CA ASP A 60 22.40 -4.23 -4.71
C ASP A 60 21.79 -2.82 -4.81
N ILE A 61 20.46 -2.72 -4.72
CA ILE A 61 19.73 -1.44 -4.72
C ILE A 61 20.11 -0.58 -3.51
N MET A 62 20.18 -1.18 -2.32
CA MET A 62 20.54 -0.47 -1.09
C MET A 62 21.99 0.00 -1.09
N ASP A 63 22.91 -0.77 -1.70
CA ASP A 63 24.31 -0.38 -1.87
C ASP A 63 24.42 0.84 -2.79
N GLU A 64 23.80 0.80 -3.95
CA GLU A 64 23.80 1.91 -4.90
C GLU A 64 23.13 3.18 -4.35
N LEU A 65 22.05 3.02 -3.57
CA LEU A 65 21.38 4.16 -2.92
C LEU A 65 22.16 4.72 -1.74
N GLY A 66 23.04 3.93 -1.10
CA GLY A 66 23.67 4.27 0.16
C GLY A 66 22.68 4.31 1.33
N HIS A 67 21.59 3.54 1.26
CA HIS A 67 20.53 3.49 2.25
C HIS A 67 20.26 2.06 2.73
N ASN A 68 19.72 1.92 3.94
CA ASN A 68 19.49 0.61 4.57
C ASN A 68 18.00 0.31 4.82
N GLU A 69 17.11 1.25 4.57
CA GLU A 69 15.67 1.05 4.78
C GLU A 69 14.86 1.48 3.56
N LEU A 70 14.17 0.54 2.93
CA LEU A 70 13.28 0.78 1.80
C LEU A 70 11.85 0.42 2.16
N ASN A 71 10.91 1.28 1.77
CA ASN A 71 9.48 0.99 1.91
C ASN A 71 8.91 0.59 0.54
N ALA A 72 8.25 -0.56 0.50
CA ALA A 72 7.71 -1.13 -0.73
C ALA A 72 6.34 -1.77 -0.51
N GLU A 73 5.68 -2.11 -1.61
CA GLU A 73 4.50 -2.97 -1.63
C GLU A 73 4.89 -4.33 -2.22
N LEU A 74 4.69 -5.40 -1.45
CA LEU A 74 4.75 -6.77 -1.94
C LEU A 74 3.48 -7.08 -2.71
N TYR A 75 3.62 -7.48 -3.97
CA TYR A 75 2.52 -7.56 -4.90
C TYR A 75 2.64 -8.74 -5.87
N ILE A 76 1.50 -9.24 -6.33
CA ILE A 76 1.39 -10.15 -7.46
C ILE A 76 0.23 -9.66 -8.32
N HIS A 77 0.50 -9.25 -9.54
CA HIS A 77 -0.53 -8.71 -10.41
C HIS A 77 -1.61 -9.76 -10.72
N GLY A 78 -2.90 -9.36 -10.60
CA GLY A 78 -4.05 -10.22 -10.85
C GLY A 78 -4.45 -11.15 -9.70
N GLU A 79 -3.65 -11.25 -8.63
CA GLU A 79 -4.01 -12.05 -7.46
C GLU A 79 -4.83 -11.25 -6.44
N HIS A 80 -5.69 -11.94 -5.69
CA HIS A 80 -6.43 -11.32 -4.60
C HIS A 80 -5.53 -10.97 -3.41
N LEU A 81 -5.84 -9.86 -2.72
CA LEU A 81 -5.06 -9.41 -1.56
C LEU A 81 -4.90 -10.50 -0.49
N GLN A 82 -5.92 -11.32 -0.25
CA GLN A 82 -5.87 -12.41 0.73
C GLN A 82 -4.84 -13.47 0.35
N ASP A 83 -4.70 -13.78 -0.92
CA ASP A 83 -3.73 -14.75 -1.43
C ASP A 83 -2.30 -14.19 -1.35
N ILE A 84 -2.12 -12.90 -1.68
CA ILE A 84 -0.85 -12.19 -1.50
C ILE A 84 -0.47 -12.16 -0.01
N GLN A 85 -1.40 -11.82 0.89
CA GLN A 85 -1.15 -11.85 2.34
C GLN A 85 -0.76 -13.23 2.85
N SER A 86 -1.40 -14.27 2.34
CA SER A 86 -1.06 -15.66 2.67
C SER A 86 0.36 -15.99 2.21
N ALA A 87 0.73 -15.61 0.98
CA ALA A 87 2.04 -15.86 0.39
C ALA A 87 3.19 -15.13 1.11
N VAL A 88 2.90 -13.95 1.66
CA VAL A 88 3.86 -13.14 2.44
C VAL A 88 4.03 -13.70 3.86
N LYS A 89 2.93 -14.06 4.53
CA LYS A 89 2.95 -14.52 5.92
C LYS A 89 3.47 -15.94 6.10
N LYS A 90 3.23 -16.80 5.12
CA LYS A 90 3.67 -18.19 5.13
C LYS A 90 4.08 -18.64 3.72
N PRO A 91 5.33 -19.07 3.53
CA PRO A 91 5.80 -19.54 2.23
C PRO A 91 4.86 -20.60 1.63
N ASN A 92 4.44 -20.35 0.39
CA ASN A 92 3.56 -21.22 -0.38
C ASN A 92 3.87 -21.12 -1.88
N LYS A 93 3.06 -21.77 -2.74
CA LYS A 93 3.25 -21.80 -4.20
C LYS A 93 3.23 -20.41 -4.89
N LEU A 94 2.66 -19.39 -4.25
CA LEU A 94 2.63 -18.03 -4.78
C LEU A 94 3.84 -17.20 -4.32
N SER A 95 4.50 -17.57 -3.21
CA SER A 95 5.61 -16.78 -2.66
C SER A 95 6.74 -16.52 -3.66
N PRO A 96 7.13 -17.44 -4.57
CA PRO A 96 8.14 -17.16 -5.61
C PRO A 96 7.69 -16.17 -6.69
N ARG A 97 6.40 -15.81 -6.73
CA ARG A 97 5.84 -14.82 -7.67
C ARG A 97 5.75 -13.41 -7.07
N LEU A 98 6.06 -13.25 -5.78
CA LEU A 98 6.04 -11.95 -5.12
C LEU A 98 7.05 -11.01 -5.77
N THR A 99 6.60 -9.79 -6.06
CA THR A 99 7.42 -8.68 -6.52
C THR A 99 7.44 -7.60 -5.45
N ALA A 100 8.55 -6.87 -5.31
CA ALA A 100 8.66 -5.72 -4.41
C ALA A 100 8.61 -4.42 -5.23
N HIS A 101 7.61 -3.60 -5.01
CA HIS A 101 7.46 -2.31 -5.65
C HIS A 101 7.87 -1.20 -4.68
N ILE A 102 9.10 -0.72 -4.83
CA ILE A 102 9.72 0.28 -3.96
C ILE A 102 9.10 1.65 -4.25
N PHE A 103 8.63 2.35 -3.23
CA PHE A 103 7.99 3.65 -3.37
C PHE A 103 8.56 4.74 -2.44
N ASP A 104 9.47 4.39 -1.52
CA ASP A 104 10.14 5.38 -0.66
C ASP A 104 11.43 4.83 -0.05
N ILE A 105 12.34 5.76 0.33
CA ILE A 105 13.55 5.51 1.11
C ILE A 105 13.23 5.94 2.54
N ALA A 106 13.29 5.02 3.49
CA ALA A 106 12.72 5.22 4.82
C ALA A 106 13.69 5.73 5.89
N ASP A 107 14.99 5.65 5.64
CA ASP A 107 16.08 6.14 6.52
C ASP A 107 16.70 7.45 6.00
N SER A 108 15.97 8.21 5.20
CA SER A 108 16.45 9.50 4.66
C SER A 108 15.71 10.67 5.31
N ASP A 109 16.45 11.69 5.72
CA ASP A 109 15.94 12.96 6.22
C ASP A 109 15.60 13.97 5.10
N GLU A 110 15.80 13.58 3.85
CA GLU A 110 15.53 14.42 2.69
C GLU A 110 14.03 14.53 2.39
N THR A 111 13.67 15.51 1.56
CA THR A 111 12.31 15.66 1.03
C THR A 111 11.92 14.49 0.14
N TYR A 112 10.62 14.27 -0.06
CA TYR A 112 10.15 13.24 -0.98
C TYR A 112 10.64 13.44 -2.41
N GLU A 113 10.78 14.68 -2.86
CA GLU A 113 11.37 15.02 -4.17
C GLU A 113 12.76 14.39 -4.33
N CYS A 114 13.67 14.67 -3.39
CA CYS A 114 15.02 14.11 -3.43
C CYS A 114 15.05 12.58 -3.37
N ARG A 115 14.25 11.98 -2.47
CA ARG A 115 14.17 10.53 -2.35
C ARG A 115 13.62 9.86 -3.61
N ARG A 116 12.61 10.49 -4.25
CA ARG A 116 12.03 10.03 -5.52
C ARG A 116 13.04 10.11 -6.66
N ASP A 117 13.78 11.19 -6.75
CA ASP A 117 14.78 11.38 -7.82
C ASP A 117 15.92 10.37 -7.69
N LYS A 118 16.34 10.02 -6.47
CA LYS A 118 17.25 8.90 -6.22
C LYS A 118 16.67 7.58 -6.75
N LEU A 119 15.39 7.28 -6.45
CA LEU A 119 14.73 6.06 -6.93
C LEU A 119 14.59 6.03 -8.46
N LYS A 120 14.39 7.17 -9.11
CA LYS A 120 14.38 7.28 -10.58
C LYS A 120 15.76 7.05 -11.18
N SER A 121 16.78 7.71 -10.62
CA SER A 121 18.14 7.60 -11.09
C SER A 121 18.64 6.17 -11.01
N ILE A 122 18.42 5.49 -9.87
CA ILE A 122 18.88 4.12 -9.68
C ILE A 122 18.19 3.16 -10.65
N TYR A 123 16.89 3.33 -10.94
CA TYR A 123 16.21 2.48 -11.91
C TYR A 123 16.92 2.51 -13.27
N SER A 124 17.25 3.71 -13.76
CA SER A 124 17.97 3.88 -15.02
C SER A 124 19.38 3.28 -14.98
N THR A 125 20.07 3.37 -13.84
CA THR A 125 21.39 2.77 -13.65
C THR A 125 21.32 1.25 -13.67
N LEU A 126 20.38 0.68 -12.93
CA LEU A 126 20.21 -0.78 -12.80
C LEU A 126 19.79 -1.46 -14.12
N GLU A 127 19.00 -0.77 -14.95
CA GLU A 127 18.66 -1.27 -16.30
C GLU A 127 19.90 -1.45 -17.19
N SER A 128 20.99 -0.73 -16.91
CA SER A 128 22.25 -0.81 -17.65
C SER A 128 23.25 -1.85 -17.09
N ILE A 129 22.93 -2.47 -15.95
CA ILE A 129 23.81 -3.43 -15.26
C ILE A 129 23.31 -4.85 -15.48
N ASP A 130 23.99 -5.61 -16.32
CA ASP A 130 23.59 -6.97 -16.77
C ASP A 130 23.38 -8.02 -15.65
N HIS A 131 23.98 -7.82 -14.47
CA HIS A 131 23.91 -8.83 -13.41
C HIS A 131 22.82 -8.57 -12.35
N ILE A 132 22.17 -7.42 -12.37
CA ILE A 132 21.10 -7.10 -11.41
C ILE A 132 19.75 -7.49 -12.01
N SER A 133 19.09 -8.46 -11.39
CA SER A 133 17.78 -8.90 -11.83
C SER A 133 16.67 -7.99 -11.32
N LEU A 134 16.16 -7.11 -12.15
CA LEU A 134 14.96 -6.30 -11.88
C LEU A 134 13.65 -7.07 -12.10
N LYS A 135 13.71 -8.35 -12.46
CA LYS A 135 12.52 -9.17 -12.75
C LYS A 135 11.45 -9.12 -11.65
N TYR A 136 11.88 -9.01 -10.40
CA TYR A 136 10.99 -9.03 -9.23
C TYR A 136 10.94 -7.69 -8.50
N ILE A 137 11.57 -6.65 -9.05
CA ILE A 137 11.63 -5.32 -8.45
C ILE A 137 10.94 -4.31 -9.36
N GLY A 138 10.10 -3.48 -8.79
CA GLY A 138 9.51 -2.31 -9.44
C GLY A 138 9.75 -1.05 -8.62
N PHE A 139 9.64 0.11 -9.28
CA PHE A 139 9.76 1.42 -8.64
C PHE A 139 8.50 2.23 -8.90
N LEU A 140 7.83 2.69 -7.84
CA LEU A 140 6.64 3.53 -7.94
C LEU A 140 7.04 5.00 -7.77
N THR A 141 7.63 5.58 -8.81
CA THR A 141 8.09 6.98 -8.83
C THR A 141 7.02 7.95 -9.31
N GLY A 142 5.93 7.44 -9.90
CA GLY A 142 4.73 8.16 -10.26
C GLY A 142 4.92 9.27 -11.28
N VAL A 143 3.85 10.04 -11.47
CA VAL A 143 3.77 11.18 -12.37
C VAL A 143 3.65 12.49 -11.59
N GLU A 144 4.24 13.57 -12.12
CA GLU A 144 4.08 14.90 -11.57
C GLU A 144 2.73 15.48 -11.99
N CYS A 145 2.01 16.05 -11.04
CA CYS A 145 0.71 16.67 -11.23
C CYS A 145 0.74 18.13 -10.76
N HIS A 146 0.20 19.01 -11.59
CA HIS A 146 0.12 20.46 -11.34
C HIS A 146 -1.30 20.91 -11.01
N SER A 147 -2.28 20.00 -11.06
CA SER A 147 -3.67 20.29 -10.72
C SER A 147 -4.43 19.04 -10.26
N HIS A 148 -5.61 19.24 -9.70
CA HIS A 148 -6.51 18.16 -9.29
C HIS A 148 -7.01 17.34 -10.50
N GLU A 149 -7.20 17.97 -11.66
CA GLU A 149 -7.61 17.30 -12.90
C GLU A 149 -6.54 16.32 -13.38
N GLN A 150 -5.26 16.66 -13.24
CA GLN A 150 -4.16 15.76 -13.59
C GLN A 150 -4.07 14.57 -12.62
N ILE A 151 -4.36 14.78 -11.33
CA ILE A 151 -4.48 13.69 -10.36
C ILE A 151 -5.63 12.75 -10.74
N GLU A 152 -6.80 13.30 -11.11
CA GLU A 152 -7.96 12.52 -11.53
C GLU A 152 -7.66 11.75 -12.82
N LEU A 153 -6.98 12.35 -13.78
CA LEU A 153 -6.57 11.69 -15.02
C LEU A 153 -5.68 10.46 -14.71
N HIS A 154 -4.64 10.64 -13.88
CA HIS A 154 -3.76 9.55 -13.48
C HIS A 154 -4.52 8.46 -12.68
N TYR A 155 -5.44 8.88 -11.80
CA TYR A 155 -6.31 7.95 -11.10
C TYR A 155 -7.11 7.07 -12.07
N ASN A 156 -7.75 7.65 -13.09
CA ASN A 156 -8.53 6.92 -14.06
C ASN A 156 -7.65 5.94 -14.87
N GLN A 157 -6.45 6.35 -15.27
CA GLN A 157 -5.46 5.45 -15.91
C GLN A 157 -5.09 4.25 -15.01
N CYS A 158 -4.96 4.48 -13.70
CA CYS A 158 -4.72 3.39 -12.74
C CYS A 158 -5.93 2.45 -12.64
N MET A 159 -7.14 2.98 -12.66
CA MET A 159 -8.37 2.17 -12.62
C MET A 159 -8.52 1.32 -13.89
N ASP A 160 -8.20 1.85 -15.07
CA ASP A 160 -8.19 1.09 -16.35
C ASP A 160 -7.23 -0.09 -16.30
N ARG A 161 -6.13 0.05 -15.58
CA ARG A 161 -5.14 -1.01 -15.29
C ARG A 161 -5.53 -1.93 -14.13
N LYS A 162 -6.75 -1.79 -13.57
CA LYS A 162 -7.28 -2.56 -12.43
C LYS A 162 -6.44 -2.44 -11.14
N LEU A 163 -5.82 -1.28 -10.93
CA LEU A 163 -5.14 -0.96 -9.68
C LEU A 163 -6.13 -0.41 -8.64
N GLU A 164 -5.72 -0.31 -7.37
CA GLU A 164 -6.60 0.16 -6.28
C GLU A 164 -6.91 1.67 -6.34
N GLY A 165 -6.06 2.44 -7.01
CA GLY A 165 -6.12 3.90 -7.10
C GLY A 165 -4.74 4.53 -7.17
N THR A 166 -4.58 5.70 -6.52
CA THR A 166 -3.31 6.42 -6.46
C THR A 166 -2.96 6.88 -5.05
N VAL A 167 -1.69 7.18 -4.82
CA VAL A 167 -1.20 7.87 -3.62
C VAL A 167 -0.55 9.17 -4.06
N ILE A 168 -1.07 10.29 -3.55
CA ILE A 168 -0.57 11.63 -3.80
C ILE A 168 0.43 11.99 -2.71
N LYS A 169 1.57 12.55 -3.07
CA LYS A 169 2.62 12.96 -2.15
C LYS A 169 3.07 14.39 -2.47
N ASN A 170 3.08 15.25 -1.46
CA ASN A 170 3.70 16.56 -1.58
C ASN A 170 5.22 16.42 -1.72
N LEU A 171 5.84 17.21 -2.59
CA LEU A 171 7.28 17.13 -2.87
C LEU A 171 8.14 17.40 -1.61
N SER A 172 7.68 18.31 -0.75
CA SER A 172 8.37 18.66 0.50
C SER A 172 8.18 17.67 1.65
N ALA A 173 7.45 16.56 1.44
CA ALA A 173 7.15 15.60 2.50
C ALA A 173 8.42 14.92 3.05
N LEU A 174 8.64 14.98 4.36
CA LEU A 174 9.67 14.20 5.03
C LEU A 174 9.15 12.80 5.35
N TYR A 175 10.05 11.81 5.39
CA TYR A 175 9.67 10.47 5.84
C TYR A 175 9.58 10.42 7.37
N GLN A 176 8.46 9.96 7.89
CA GLN A 176 8.21 9.88 9.33
C GLN A 176 7.69 8.47 9.69
N HIS A 177 8.45 7.76 10.52
CA HIS A 177 8.06 6.42 10.95
C HIS A 177 6.80 6.46 11.84
N ASN A 178 5.85 5.56 11.55
CA ASN A 178 4.61 5.35 12.33
C ASN A 178 3.66 6.56 12.46
N VAL A 179 3.92 7.64 11.73
CA VAL A 179 3.08 8.83 11.72
C VAL A 179 2.06 8.76 10.57
N ARG A 180 0.86 9.29 10.79
CA ARG A 180 -0.11 9.55 9.73
C ARG A 180 0.23 10.90 9.10
N SER A 181 0.91 10.87 7.98
CA SER A 181 1.41 12.06 7.30
C SER A 181 0.28 13.00 6.90
N SER A 182 0.54 14.31 7.01
CA SER A 182 -0.29 15.37 6.44
C SER A 182 0.07 15.71 4.99
N ASP A 183 1.07 15.06 4.42
CA ASP A 183 1.63 15.30 3.09
C ASP A 183 1.51 14.10 2.16
N MET A 184 0.77 13.06 2.58
CA MET A 184 0.52 11.87 1.78
C MET A 184 -0.95 11.46 1.83
N PHE A 185 -1.56 11.30 0.66
CA PHE A 185 -2.99 11.09 0.51
C PHE A 185 -3.27 9.89 -0.40
N LYS A 186 -4.13 8.97 0.06
CA LYS A 186 -4.66 7.90 -0.79
C LYS A 186 -5.89 8.41 -1.52
N TYR A 187 -5.93 8.23 -2.83
CA TYR A 187 -7.11 8.45 -3.64
C TYR A 187 -7.61 7.11 -4.16
N LYS A 188 -8.74 6.69 -3.61
CA LYS A 188 -9.51 5.53 -4.07
C LYS A 188 -10.98 5.85 -3.90
N LYS A 189 -11.76 5.64 -4.96
CA LYS A 189 -13.20 5.79 -4.90
C LYS A 189 -13.78 4.61 -4.13
N THR A 190 -14.66 4.89 -3.19
CA THR A 190 -15.49 3.88 -2.53
C THR A 190 -16.64 3.57 -3.48
N GLN A 191 -16.91 2.31 -3.71
CA GLN A 191 -18.15 1.91 -4.36
C GLN A 191 -19.18 1.67 -3.25
N ASP A 192 -20.31 2.37 -3.33
CA ASP A 192 -21.44 2.10 -2.48
C ASP A 192 -22.32 1.06 -3.17
N ALA A 193 -22.74 0.05 -2.42
CA ALA A 193 -23.64 -0.98 -2.89
C ALA A 193 -24.56 -1.39 -1.74
N GLU A 194 -25.77 -1.75 -2.09
CA GLU A 194 -26.78 -2.27 -1.16
C GLU A 194 -26.79 -3.80 -1.24
N TYR A 195 -26.81 -4.43 -0.08
CA TYR A 195 -26.85 -5.88 0.03
C TYR A 195 -27.92 -6.29 1.03
N GLN A 196 -28.64 -7.36 0.70
CA GLN A 196 -29.60 -7.94 1.62
C GLN A 196 -28.88 -8.52 2.83
N ILE A 197 -29.33 -8.16 4.04
CA ILE A 197 -28.90 -8.79 5.29
C ILE A 197 -29.72 -10.07 5.45
N VAL A 198 -29.04 -11.21 5.60
CA VAL A 198 -29.68 -12.53 5.74
C VAL A 198 -29.54 -13.07 7.16
N ASP A 199 -28.64 -12.54 7.97
CA ASP A 199 -28.43 -12.93 9.36
C ASP A 199 -27.65 -11.86 10.12
N CYS A 200 -27.73 -11.90 11.46
CA CYS A 200 -26.99 -11.00 12.35
C CYS A 200 -26.48 -11.78 13.57
N GLU A 201 -25.17 -11.69 13.82
CA GLU A 201 -24.55 -12.22 15.03
C GLU A 201 -23.92 -11.08 15.84
N THR A 202 -23.54 -11.36 17.09
CA THR A 202 -22.78 -10.41 17.90
C THR A 202 -21.33 -10.84 18.04
N ASP A 203 -20.39 -9.87 17.94
CA ASP A 203 -19.01 -10.13 18.24
C ASP A 203 -18.74 -10.17 19.77
N LYS A 204 -17.51 -10.51 20.18
CA LYS A 204 -17.09 -10.59 21.59
C LYS A 204 -17.26 -9.30 22.40
N ASN A 205 -17.46 -8.15 21.73
CA ASN A 205 -17.68 -6.84 22.35
C ASN A 205 -19.15 -6.45 22.36
N GLY A 206 -20.05 -7.32 21.91
CA GLY A 206 -21.48 -7.06 21.81
C GLY A 206 -21.87 -6.18 20.61
N HIS A 207 -21.03 -6.07 19.56
CA HIS A 207 -21.35 -5.33 18.35
C HIS A 207 -21.96 -6.24 17.28
N PRO A 208 -22.90 -5.74 16.45
CA PRO A 208 -23.50 -6.52 15.38
C PRO A 208 -22.49 -6.83 14.30
N VAL A 209 -22.59 -8.05 13.79
CA VAL A 209 -21.92 -8.53 12.58
C VAL A 209 -23.00 -9.03 11.66
N PHE A 210 -23.34 -8.23 10.63
CA PHE A 210 -24.34 -8.60 9.64
C PHE A 210 -23.76 -9.58 8.63
N HIS A 211 -24.50 -10.62 8.29
CA HIS A 211 -24.26 -11.49 7.18
C HIS A 211 -25.04 -10.98 5.99
N CYS A 212 -24.32 -10.48 4.99
CA CYS A 212 -24.92 -9.95 3.76
C CYS A 212 -24.71 -10.95 2.61
N ILE A 213 -25.64 -10.98 1.67
CA ILE A 213 -25.56 -11.85 0.48
C ILE A 213 -25.36 -11.01 -0.77
N THR A 214 -24.42 -11.43 -1.63
CA THR A 214 -24.24 -10.82 -2.96
C THR A 214 -25.30 -11.34 -3.95
N PRO A 215 -25.51 -10.66 -5.09
CA PRO A 215 -26.41 -11.15 -6.14
C PRO A 215 -26.05 -12.56 -6.65
N GLU A 216 -24.76 -12.95 -6.57
CA GLU A 216 -24.26 -14.26 -6.95
C GLU A 216 -24.41 -15.31 -5.83
N GLY A 217 -25.07 -14.99 -4.71
CA GLY A 217 -25.33 -15.89 -3.60
C GLY A 217 -24.17 -16.08 -2.61
N LYS A 218 -23.10 -15.29 -2.68
CA LYS A 218 -22.00 -15.36 -1.71
C LYS A 218 -22.35 -14.59 -0.45
N VAL A 219 -22.18 -15.23 0.72
CA VAL A 219 -22.37 -14.59 2.02
C VAL A 219 -21.04 -13.98 2.49
N PHE A 220 -21.10 -12.74 2.98
CA PHE A 220 -19.96 -12.03 3.59
C PHE A 220 -20.41 -11.27 4.83
N LYS A 221 -19.43 -10.97 5.72
CA LYS A 221 -19.71 -10.31 7.01
C LYS A 221 -19.38 -8.84 6.95
N VAL A 222 -20.27 -8.01 7.50
CA VAL A 222 -20.12 -6.55 7.60
C VAL A 222 -20.30 -6.10 9.04
N LYS A 223 -19.42 -5.21 9.49
CA LYS A 223 -19.60 -4.51 10.77
C LYS A 223 -20.01 -3.07 10.50
N PRO A 224 -21.04 -2.54 11.19
CA PRO A 224 -21.46 -1.15 11.02
C PRO A 224 -20.36 -0.20 11.51
N LYS A 225 -20.29 0.96 10.88
CA LYS A 225 -19.48 2.08 11.36
C LYS A 225 -20.22 2.74 12.55
N GLY A 226 -19.48 3.50 13.37
CA GLY A 226 -20.04 4.25 14.47
C GLY A 226 -19.25 4.06 15.77
N THR A 227 -19.65 4.77 16.80
CA THR A 227 -19.15 4.62 18.18
C THR A 227 -19.63 3.30 18.80
N ASP A 228 -19.05 2.92 19.93
CA ASP A 228 -19.46 1.71 20.67
C ASP A 228 -20.96 1.73 20.99
N LYS A 229 -21.46 2.88 21.43
CA LYS A 229 -22.88 3.06 21.76
C LYS A 229 -23.78 2.91 20.53
N GLU A 230 -23.48 3.62 19.44
CA GLU A 230 -24.27 3.56 18.20
C GLU A 230 -24.32 2.13 17.64
N ARG A 231 -23.21 1.39 17.70
CA ARG A 231 -23.19 -0.01 17.24
C ARG A 231 -24.06 -0.92 18.11
N LYS A 232 -24.07 -0.73 19.43
CA LYS A 232 -24.93 -1.51 20.35
C LYS A 232 -26.41 -1.17 20.17
N ASP A 233 -26.72 0.11 19.94
CA ASP A 233 -28.09 0.56 19.71
C ASP A 233 -28.70 -0.05 18.42
N ILE A 234 -27.89 -0.35 17.40
CA ILE A 234 -28.34 -1.00 16.18
C ILE A 234 -28.95 -2.38 16.46
N ILE A 235 -28.34 -3.17 17.36
CA ILE A 235 -28.88 -4.51 17.71
C ILE A 235 -30.27 -4.40 18.35
N SER A 236 -30.44 -3.45 19.26
CA SER A 236 -31.70 -3.24 19.98
C SER A 236 -32.86 -2.85 19.06
N ASN A 237 -32.58 -2.38 17.85
CA ASN A 237 -33.55 -1.94 16.85
C ASN A 237 -33.65 -2.89 15.66
N PHE A 238 -33.00 -4.07 15.71
CA PHE A 238 -32.94 -5.02 14.58
C PHE A 238 -33.95 -6.17 14.72
N GLU A 239 -34.84 -6.14 15.71
CA GLU A 239 -35.92 -7.12 15.89
C GLU A 239 -37.09 -6.90 14.94
#